data_978b315307f0121cfe0f66b46d6d6b04
#
_entry.id   978b315307f0121cfe0f66b46d6d6b04
#
_cell.length_a   1.000
_cell.length_b   1.000
_cell.length_c   1.000
_cell.angle_alpha   90.00
_cell.angle_beta   90.00
_cell.angle_gamma   90.00
#
_symmetry.space_group_name_H-M   'P 1'
#
loop_
_entity.id
_entity.type
_entity.pdbx_description
1 polymer ?
#
loop_
_entity_poly.entity_id
_entity_poly.type
_entity_poly.pdbx_seq_one_letter_code
_entity_poly.pdbx_strand_id
1 'polypeptide(L)'
;SQFISQVVNYCRTYSDVHFYADQLNVSSRYLAQVTRRISGKTPKNIIDEYIVKEIERELTTTTHTVQEIANSFGFSSQAHLTKFFKKMNGTTPSLYRKK
;
A
#
# COMPACT_ATOMS: atom_id res chain seq x y z
N SER A 1 15.46 5.91 4.71
CA SER A 1 15.18 7.12 3.96
C SER A 1 13.91 7.78 4.48
N GLN A 2 13.80 9.09 4.26
CA GLN A 2 12.62 9.84 4.69
C GLN A 2 11.36 9.35 3.99
N PHE A 3 11.46 9.01 2.71
CA PHE A 3 10.31 8.52 1.96
C PHE A 3 9.78 7.21 2.55
N ILE A 4 10.66 6.27 2.82
CA ILE A 4 10.26 4.97 3.39
C ILE A 4 9.63 5.18 4.78
N SER A 5 10.19 6.05 5.61
CA SER A 5 9.61 6.37 6.92
C SER A 5 8.19 6.93 6.78
N GLN A 6 7.97 7.80 5.80
CA GLN A 6 6.64 8.35 5.53
C GLN A 6 5.67 7.24 5.10
N VAL A 7 6.11 6.34 4.21
CA VAL A 7 5.28 5.24 3.74
C VAL A 7 4.89 4.33 4.90
N VAL A 8 5.84 3.96 5.75
CA VAL A 8 5.57 3.14 6.93
C VAL A 8 4.52 3.78 7.82
N ASN A 9 4.59 5.10 8.01
CA ASN A 9 3.69 5.80 8.92
C ASN A 9 2.30 6.06 8.31
N TYR A 10 2.19 6.23 7.00
CA TYR A 10 0.97 6.75 6.39
C TYR A 10 0.31 5.88 5.34
N CYS A 11 0.89 4.71 4.99
CA CYS A 11 0.38 3.95 3.85
C CYS A 11 -1.05 3.43 4.05
N ARG A 12 -1.50 3.25 5.29
CA ARG A 12 -2.89 2.83 5.55
C ARG A 12 -3.90 3.92 5.20
N THR A 13 -3.48 5.17 5.29
CA THR A 13 -4.36 6.32 5.07
C THR A 13 -4.19 6.93 3.69
N TYR A 14 -2.95 6.98 3.20
CA TYR A 14 -2.62 7.68 1.95
C TYR A 14 -1.89 6.77 0.98
N SER A 15 -2.50 6.57 -0.19
CA SER A 15 -1.91 5.79 -1.27
C SER A 15 -1.43 6.65 -2.45
N ASP A 16 -1.66 7.95 -2.39
CA ASP A 16 -1.34 8.88 -3.49
C ASP A 16 0.10 9.37 -3.38
N VAL A 17 0.84 9.25 -4.46
CA VAL A 17 2.24 9.72 -4.52
C VAL A 17 2.36 11.21 -4.19
N HIS A 18 1.39 12.02 -4.61
CA HIS A 18 1.42 13.46 -4.33
C HIS A 18 1.49 13.79 -2.84
N PHE A 19 0.76 13.02 -2.02
CA PHE A 19 0.82 13.22 -0.57
C PHE A 19 2.26 13.12 -0.07
N TYR A 20 2.97 12.08 -0.49
CA TYR A 20 4.34 11.84 -0.01
C TYR A 20 5.33 12.86 -0.57
N ALA A 21 5.17 13.23 -1.84
CA ALA A 21 6.01 14.25 -2.45
C ALA A 21 5.84 15.58 -1.73
N ASP A 22 4.60 15.97 -1.41
CA ASP A 22 4.30 17.20 -0.68
C ASP A 22 4.94 17.17 0.71
N GLN A 23 4.85 16.04 1.41
CA GLN A 23 5.45 15.91 2.74
C GLN A 23 6.98 16.11 2.69
N LEU A 24 7.59 15.73 1.60
CA LEU A 24 9.06 15.84 1.42
C LEU A 24 9.47 17.14 0.72
N ASN A 25 8.51 17.99 0.39
CA ASN A 25 8.76 19.27 -0.31
C ASN A 25 9.44 19.06 -1.66
N VAL A 26 9.04 18.02 -2.39
CA VAL A 26 9.57 17.74 -3.73
C VAL A 26 8.40 17.49 -4.68
N SER A 27 8.68 17.55 -5.99
CA SER A 27 7.66 17.18 -6.97
C SER A 27 7.53 15.66 -7.05
N SER A 28 6.35 15.19 -7.49
CA SER A 28 6.15 13.77 -7.74
C SER A 28 7.14 13.24 -8.76
N ARG A 29 7.47 14.05 -9.76
CA ARG A 29 8.45 13.68 -10.80
C ARG A 29 9.84 13.48 -10.21
N TYR A 30 10.27 14.39 -9.35
CA TYR A 30 11.57 14.26 -8.70
C TYR A 30 11.64 13.03 -7.82
N LEU A 31 10.58 12.80 -7.04
CA LEU A 31 10.49 11.60 -6.19
C LEU A 31 10.61 10.32 -7.03
N ALA A 32 9.91 10.27 -8.18
CA ALA A 32 9.98 9.13 -9.08
C ALA A 32 11.39 8.91 -9.62
N GLN A 33 12.10 9.98 -9.97
CA GLN A 33 13.47 9.87 -10.45
C GLN A 33 14.39 9.29 -9.38
N VAL A 34 14.23 9.75 -8.14
CA VAL A 34 15.08 9.30 -7.03
C VAL A 34 14.80 7.84 -6.69
N THR A 35 13.55 7.45 -6.54
CA THR A 35 13.21 6.07 -6.18
C THR A 35 13.62 5.09 -7.26
N ARG A 36 13.44 5.47 -8.52
CA ARG A 36 13.84 4.62 -9.64
C ARG A 36 15.35 4.44 -9.71
N ARG A 37 16.10 5.51 -9.45
CA ARG A 37 17.57 5.44 -9.45
C ARG A 37 18.10 4.54 -8.34
N ILE A 38 17.53 4.65 -7.14
CA ILE A 38 18.04 3.93 -5.96
C ILE A 38 17.53 2.49 -5.91
N SER A 39 16.25 2.26 -6.23
CA SER A 39 15.60 0.95 -6.02
C SER A 39 15.13 0.28 -7.32
N GLY A 40 15.12 1.00 -8.43
CA GLY A 40 14.56 0.51 -9.68
C GLY A 40 13.03 0.53 -9.70
N LYS A 41 12.39 1.07 -8.66
CA LYS A 41 10.93 1.06 -8.51
C LYS A 41 10.37 2.47 -8.52
N THR A 42 9.09 2.59 -8.91
CA THR A 42 8.38 3.86 -8.81
C THR A 42 7.90 4.05 -7.38
N PRO A 43 7.63 5.31 -6.96
CA PRO A 43 7.06 5.55 -5.62
C PRO A 43 5.74 4.82 -5.43
N LYS A 44 4.90 4.75 -6.46
CA LYS A 44 3.61 4.05 -6.39
C LYS A 44 3.81 2.57 -6.08
N ASN A 45 4.76 1.93 -6.75
CA ASN A 45 5.06 0.52 -6.49
C ASN A 45 5.51 0.30 -5.05
N ILE A 46 6.37 1.18 -4.54
CA ILE A 46 6.86 1.08 -3.17
C ILE A 46 5.70 1.23 -2.18
N ILE A 47 4.84 2.22 -2.38
CA ILE A 47 3.67 2.45 -1.51
C ILE A 47 2.77 1.20 -1.53
N ASP A 48 2.46 0.70 -2.73
CA ASP A 48 1.57 -0.47 -2.88
C ASP A 48 2.15 -1.72 -2.21
N GLU A 49 3.47 -1.91 -2.29
CA GLU A 49 4.12 -3.04 -1.62
C GLU A 49 3.96 -2.98 -0.10
N TYR A 50 4.06 -1.78 0.48
CA TYR A 50 3.84 -1.62 1.93
C TYR A 50 2.37 -1.81 2.29
N ILE A 51 1.46 -1.31 1.45
CA ILE A 51 0.02 -1.49 1.69
C ILE A 51 -0.35 -2.97 1.69
N VAL A 52 0.12 -3.74 0.70
CA VAL A 52 -0.24 -5.16 0.62
C VAL A 52 0.34 -5.93 1.81
N LYS A 53 1.53 -5.59 2.27
CA LYS A 53 2.11 -6.23 3.45
C LYS A 53 1.30 -5.96 4.71
N GLU A 54 0.81 -4.73 4.86
CA GLU A 54 -0.04 -4.39 6.00
C GLU A 54 -1.39 -5.10 5.94
N ILE A 55 -1.94 -5.29 4.74
CA ILE A 55 -3.17 -6.07 4.57
C ILE A 55 -2.92 -7.54 4.91
N GLU A 56 -1.80 -8.11 4.46
CA GLU A 56 -1.42 -9.48 4.80
C GLU A 56 -1.35 -9.67 6.31
N ARG A 57 -0.77 -8.70 7.00
CA ARG A 57 -0.66 -8.73 8.45
C ARG A 57 -2.02 -8.70 9.13
N GLU A 58 -2.94 -7.83 8.66
CA GLU A 58 -4.32 -7.80 9.17
C GLU A 58 -5.01 -9.13 8.97
N LEU A 59 -4.84 -9.73 7.79
CA LEU A 59 -5.48 -11.01 7.47
C LEU A 59 -5.01 -12.14 8.39
N THR A 60 -3.75 -12.12 8.79
CA THR A 60 -3.14 -13.22 9.54
C THR A 60 -3.13 -13.00 11.06
N THR A 61 -3.24 -11.75 11.53
CA THR A 61 -3.15 -11.44 12.95
C THR A 61 -4.46 -10.99 13.58
N THR A 62 -5.51 -10.78 12.79
CA THR A 62 -6.82 -10.34 13.30
C THR A 62 -7.93 -11.20 12.74
N THR A 63 -9.12 -11.06 13.34
CA THR A 63 -10.35 -11.68 12.84
C THR A 63 -11.24 -10.68 12.10
N HIS A 64 -10.71 -9.49 11.81
CA HIS A 64 -11.46 -8.50 11.03
C HIS A 64 -11.89 -9.08 9.70
N THR A 65 -13.12 -8.76 9.27
CA THR A 65 -13.62 -9.22 7.97
C THR A 65 -12.86 -8.50 6.84
N VAL A 66 -12.89 -9.10 5.66
CA VAL A 66 -12.28 -8.47 4.48
C VAL A 66 -12.93 -7.10 4.22
N GLN A 67 -14.24 -6.97 4.44
CA GLN A 67 -14.93 -5.68 4.30
C GLN A 67 -14.41 -4.66 5.31
N GLU A 68 -14.21 -5.07 6.55
CA GLU A 68 -13.67 -4.18 7.58
C GLU A 68 -12.26 -3.73 7.23
N ILE A 69 -11.45 -4.63 6.73
CA ILE A 69 -10.09 -4.30 6.30
C ILE A 69 -10.14 -3.31 5.13
N ALA A 70 -11.03 -3.54 4.16
CA ALA A 70 -11.20 -2.64 3.03
C ALA A 70 -11.54 -1.23 3.52
N ASN A 71 -12.47 -1.13 4.48
CA ASN A 71 -12.87 0.15 5.05
C ASN A 71 -11.70 0.83 5.77
N SER A 72 -10.93 0.08 6.54
CA SER A 72 -9.83 0.66 7.33
C SER A 72 -8.68 1.18 6.47
N PHE A 73 -8.52 0.63 5.27
CA PHE A 73 -7.49 1.08 4.33
C PHE A 73 -8.02 2.08 3.28
N GLY A 74 -9.29 2.49 3.40
CA GLY A 74 -9.86 3.48 2.50
C GLY A 74 -10.22 2.98 1.11
N PHE A 75 -10.35 1.65 0.92
CA PHE A 75 -10.83 1.12 -0.35
C PHE A 75 -12.32 1.42 -0.51
N SER A 76 -12.73 1.72 -1.74
CA SER A 76 -14.13 2.08 -2.01
C SER A 76 -15.09 0.91 -1.82
N SER A 77 -14.60 -0.32 -1.87
CA SER A 77 -15.41 -1.52 -1.70
C SER A 77 -14.52 -2.71 -1.39
N GLN A 78 -15.12 -3.80 -0.90
CA GLN A 78 -14.41 -5.05 -0.72
C GLN A 78 -13.87 -5.57 -2.05
N ALA A 79 -14.63 -5.42 -3.13
CA ALA A 79 -14.19 -5.84 -4.45
C ALA A 79 -12.94 -5.08 -4.90
N HIS A 80 -12.85 -3.80 -4.57
CA HIS A 80 -11.68 -2.99 -4.90
C HIS A 80 -10.44 -3.51 -4.15
N LEU A 81 -10.58 -3.81 -2.86
CA LEU A 81 -9.47 -4.40 -2.10
C LEU A 81 -9.08 -5.75 -2.67
N THR A 82 -10.04 -6.61 -2.97
CA THR A 82 -9.77 -7.94 -3.52
C THR A 82 -8.99 -7.86 -4.82
N LYS A 83 -9.39 -6.96 -5.71
CA LYS A 83 -8.69 -6.77 -6.98
C LYS A 83 -7.24 -6.30 -6.76
N PHE A 84 -7.06 -5.32 -5.89
CA PHE A 84 -5.73 -4.82 -5.55
C PHE A 84 -4.86 -5.93 -4.96
N PHE A 85 -5.39 -6.62 -3.96
CA PHE A 85 -4.66 -7.67 -3.25
C PHE A 85 -4.26 -8.81 -4.19
N LYS A 86 -5.19 -9.25 -5.03
CA LYS A 86 -4.92 -10.31 -5.99
C LYS A 86 -3.84 -9.91 -6.99
N LYS A 87 -3.87 -8.66 -7.45
CA LYS A 87 -2.84 -8.15 -8.35
C LYS A 87 -1.47 -8.18 -7.69
N MET A 88 -1.38 -7.77 -6.43
CA MET A 88 -0.12 -7.65 -5.71
C MET A 88 0.38 -8.98 -5.16
N ASN A 89 -0.52 -9.82 -4.66
CA ASN A 89 -0.17 -11.04 -3.93
C ASN A 89 -0.30 -12.31 -4.76
N GLY A 90 -1.19 -12.31 -5.76
CA GLY A 90 -1.44 -13.49 -6.61
C GLY A 90 -2.62 -14.33 -6.15
N THR A 91 -3.15 -14.10 -4.95
CA THR A 91 -4.33 -14.81 -4.45
C THR A 91 -5.30 -13.81 -3.80
N THR A 92 -6.50 -14.28 -3.48
CA THR A 92 -7.51 -13.42 -2.86
C THR A 92 -7.24 -13.28 -1.36
N PRO A 93 -7.76 -12.21 -0.72
CA PRO A 93 -7.63 -12.07 0.73
C PRO A 93 -8.17 -13.25 1.50
N SER A 94 -9.34 -13.78 1.10
CA SER A 94 -9.96 -14.90 1.80
C SER A 94 -9.11 -16.16 1.72
N LEU A 95 -8.55 -16.44 0.55
CA LEU A 95 -7.66 -17.59 0.38
C LEU A 95 -6.35 -17.41 1.13
N TYR A 96 -5.82 -16.21 1.12
CA TYR A 96 -4.59 -15.89 1.85
C TYR A 96 -4.76 -16.12 3.35
N ARG A 97 -5.90 -15.69 3.90
CA ARG A 97 -6.20 -15.86 5.33
C ARG A 97 -6.23 -17.32 5.75
N LYS A 98 -6.64 -18.21 4.86
CA LYS A 98 -6.77 -19.65 5.16
C LYS A 98 -5.45 -20.41 5.17
N LYS A 99 -4.38 -19.79 4.76
CA LYS A 99 -3.07 -20.46 4.73
C LYS A 99 -2.55 -20.79 6.11
#